data_37f5114e89b6e7d621bf205bb8861596
#
_entry.id   37f5114e89b6e7d621bf205bb8861596
#
_cell.length_a   1.000
_cell.length_b   1.000
_cell.length_c   1.000
_cell.angle_alpha   90.00
_cell.angle_beta   90.00
_cell.angle_gamma   90.00
#
_symmetry.space_group_name_H-M   'P 1'
#
loop_
_entity.id
_entity.type
_entity.pdbx_description
1 polymer ?
#
loop_
_entity_poly.entity_id
_entity_poly.type
_entity_poly.pdbx_seq_one_letter_code
_entity_poly.pdbx_strand_id
1 'polypeptide(L)'
;MQFRPVPIKSLGDHVADNSADIAKRLILGCVAEGMTIEQACASAGKSIKTYEYYRRTDKIFTDKVDRTRLGLKDKSFAASDVHDLTFAEFRQKYLHSRTFPHQQNLIDVIEGREPGWLHPSMKYEKGLANNRILLNIPPNHAKSMTVTIDYVTWQVCQNPNFRVLIVSQTQQLAADFLYAIKQRLTHPNYEALQQAYAAGVGFNSKSASWQATRVTFGDELRESSEKDPNIEAVGIGGQIYGKRADMIVVDDAVTLKNANEFEKQIRWLTQDVRSRLNPTGKLIIVGTRVTAVDLYRELRSEDRYPGGLVPWTYLAMPALLTTDEDPEKWETLWPASDAPFDGQTESDLNEDGLYPRWNGRNLYNERQAMDASTWALVYQQQDISDDAIYDPVCVRGSIDGMRKAGRLVPGYPGHPRDVNGFSFICGLDPAMVGDTAAICYAVDRATHKRYIVDAIKITRPTPAAIRQLIFDWTTLYTPSEWIVEKNAFQSFLTQDEGIRQNLASRGVLLREHHTGTNKWDSGFGVASMSTLFGTKQFDGKHHRDNLIHLPSDQTENIKALIEQLITWSPT
;
A
#
# COMPACT_ATOMS: atom_id res chain seq x y z
N MET A 1 -37.62 -21.93 -21.69
CA MET A 1 -36.19 -21.59 -21.91
C MET A 1 -35.34 -22.72 -21.35
N GLN A 2 -34.75 -23.53 -22.23
CA GLN A 2 -33.96 -24.70 -21.88
C GLN A 2 -32.55 -24.25 -21.42
N PHE A 3 -32.19 -24.63 -20.21
CA PHE A 3 -30.80 -24.51 -19.72
C PHE A 3 -29.92 -25.47 -20.54
N ARG A 4 -28.91 -24.93 -21.23
CA ARG A 4 -27.80 -25.71 -21.78
C ARG A 4 -26.77 -25.96 -20.67
N PRO A 5 -26.31 -27.18 -20.43
CA PRO A 5 -25.25 -27.44 -19.47
C PRO A 5 -23.90 -26.94 -20.00
N VAL A 6 -23.14 -26.27 -19.12
CA VAL A 6 -21.76 -25.84 -19.34
C VAL A 6 -20.87 -27.09 -19.44
N PRO A 7 -19.92 -27.17 -20.38
CA PRO A 7 -19.09 -28.38 -20.53
C PRO A 7 -18.15 -28.59 -19.35
N ILE A 8 -18.20 -29.79 -18.78
CA ILE A 8 -17.48 -30.32 -17.60
C ILE A 8 -15.96 -30.50 -17.84
N LYS A 9 -15.34 -29.87 -18.82
CA LYS A 9 -13.90 -30.02 -19.08
C LYS A 9 -12.98 -29.23 -18.14
N SER A 10 -13.44 -28.20 -17.46
CA SER A 10 -12.60 -27.40 -16.55
C SER A 10 -12.55 -27.90 -15.10
N LEU A 11 -13.50 -28.75 -14.68
CA LEU A 11 -13.47 -29.37 -13.34
C LEU A 11 -12.68 -30.69 -13.31
N GLY A 12 -12.49 -31.35 -14.46
CA GLY A 12 -11.79 -32.63 -14.55
C GLY A 12 -10.28 -32.53 -14.33
N ASP A 13 -9.66 -31.47 -14.81
CA ASP A 13 -8.21 -31.31 -14.74
C ASP A 13 -7.72 -30.94 -13.33
N HIS A 14 -8.47 -30.11 -12.58
CA HIS A 14 -8.16 -29.81 -11.17
C HIS A 14 -8.48 -30.97 -10.21
N VAL A 15 -9.47 -31.78 -10.51
CA VAL A 15 -9.79 -32.98 -9.70
C VAL A 15 -8.80 -34.11 -9.99
N ALA A 16 -8.26 -34.19 -11.22
CA ALA A 16 -7.24 -35.18 -11.58
C ALA A 16 -5.87 -34.90 -10.93
N ASP A 17 -5.43 -33.64 -10.87
CA ASP A 17 -4.19 -33.26 -10.18
C ASP A 17 -4.27 -33.54 -8.67
N ASN A 18 -5.38 -33.19 -8.04
CA ASN A 18 -5.62 -33.46 -6.62
C ASN A 18 -5.70 -34.99 -6.32
N SER A 19 -6.24 -35.76 -7.25
CA SER A 19 -6.32 -37.23 -7.16
C SER A 19 -4.94 -37.91 -7.28
N ALA A 20 -4.02 -37.38 -8.08
CA ALA A 20 -2.68 -37.92 -8.22
C ALA A 20 -1.84 -37.68 -6.94
N ASP A 21 -1.91 -36.49 -6.35
CA ASP A 21 -1.18 -36.15 -5.14
C ASP A 21 -1.72 -36.90 -3.92
N ILE A 22 -3.03 -37.07 -3.80
CA ILE A 22 -3.64 -37.92 -2.77
C ILE A 22 -3.16 -39.37 -2.92
N ALA A 23 -3.13 -39.90 -4.14
CA ALA A 23 -2.66 -41.25 -4.38
C ALA A 23 -1.18 -41.44 -4.04
N LYS A 24 -0.31 -40.49 -4.38
CA LYS A 24 1.11 -40.51 -4.01
C LYS A 24 1.31 -40.49 -2.50
N ARG A 25 0.55 -39.67 -1.77
CA ARG A 25 0.58 -39.61 -0.30
C ARG A 25 0.14 -40.93 0.34
N LEU A 26 -0.96 -41.53 -0.13
CA LEU A 26 -1.43 -42.83 0.36
C LEU A 26 -0.40 -43.94 0.09
N ILE A 27 0.21 -44.00 -1.09
CA ILE A 27 1.26 -44.99 -1.41
C ILE A 27 2.44 -44.83 -0.43
N LEU A 28 2.91 -43.58 -0.21
CA LEU A 28 4.01 -43.33 0.74
C LEU A 28 3.67 -43.76 2.17
N GLY A 29 2.46 -43.43 2.65
CA GLY A 29 1.98 -43.87 3.98
C GLY A 29 1.99 -45.39 4.13
N CYS A 30 1.42 -46.10 3.16
CA CYS A 30 1.39 -47.56 3.19
C CYS A 30 2.79 -48.20 3.12
N VAL A 31 3.71 -47.63 2.34
CA VAL A 31 5.12 -48.10 2.30
C VAL A 31 5.83 -47.83 3.63
N ALA A 32 5.54 -46.71 4.31
CA ALA A 32 6.08 -46.40 5.62
C ALA A 32 5.58 -47.38 6.72
N GLU A 33 4.37 -47.91 6.55
CA GLU A 33 3.80 -48.99 7.41
C GLU A 33 4.33 -50.39 7.06
N GLY A 34 5.28 -50.49 6.14
CA GLY A 34 5.92 -51.74 5.75
C GLY A 34 5.17 -52.55 4.69
N MET A 35 4.17 -52.00 4.02
CA MET A 35 3.46 -52.68 2.94
C MET A 35 4.33 -52.84 1.69
N THR A 36 4.08 -53.86 0.90
CA THR A 36 4.71 -53.97 -0.44
C THR A 36 4.18 -52.89 -1.38
N ILE A 37 4.91 -52.58 -2.44
CA ILE A 37 4.48 -51.58 -3.43
C ILE A 37 3.13 -51.95 -4.07
N GLU A 38 2.91 -53.25 -4.31
CA GLU A 38 1.66 -53.77 -4.84
C GLU A 38 0.49 -53.50 -3.87
N GLN A 39 0.68 -53.78 -2.60
CA GLN A 39 -0.31 -53.52 -1.55
C GLN A 39 -0.58 -52.04 -1.37
N ALA A 40 0.46 -51.20 -1.36
CA ALA A 40 0.36 -49.78 -1.24
C ALA A 40 -0.39 -49.15 -2.44
N CYS A 41 -0.11 -49.61 -3.66
CA CYS A 41 -0.83 -49.18 -4.86
C CYS A 41 -2.31 -49.58 -4.82
N ALA A 42 -2.60 -50.84 -4.40
CA ALA A 42 -3.97 -51.31 -4.27
C ALA A 42 -4.76 -50.48 -3.23
N SER A 43 -4.16 -50.18 -2.07
CA SER A 43 -4.74 -49.32 -1.03
C SER A 43 -5.01 -47.89 -1.53
N ALA A 44 -4.18 -47.37 -2.42
CA ALA A 44 -4.37 -46.06 -3.06
C ALA A 44 -5.29 -46.08 -4.29
N GLY A 45 -5.87 -47.25 -4.63
CA GLY A 45 -6.73 -47.40 -5.82
C GLY A 45 -6.00 -47.17 -7.14
N LYS A 46 -4.69 -47.44 -7.20
CA LYS A 46 -3.84 -47.21 -8.36
C LYS A 46 -3.15 -48.50 -8.82
N SER A 47 -2.83 -48.60 -10.12
CA SER A 47 -2.05 -49.70 -10.65
C SER A 47 -0.56 -49.51 -10.46
N ILE A 48 0.22 -50.60 -10.53
CA ILE A 48 1.69 -50.56 -10.52
C ILE A 48 2.21 -49.68 -11.68
N LYS A 49 1.57 -49.73 -12.85
CA LYS A 49 1.95 -48.87 -13.98
C LYS A 49 1.79 -47.40 -13.68
N THR A 50 0.77 -47.02 -12.90
CA THR A 50 0.58 -45.64 -12.44
C THR A 50 1.67 -45.23 -11.46
N TYR A 51 2.06 -46.13 -10.56
CA TYR A 51 3.19 -45.90 -9.63
C TYR A 51 4.52 -45.72 -10.39
N GLU A 52 4.81 -46.56 -11.39
CA GLU A 52 6.02 -46.42 -12.24
C GLU A 52 6.00 -45.10 -13.02
N TYR A 53 4.84 -44.67 -13.49
CA TYR A 53 4.67 -43.37 -14.12
C TYR A 53 5.00 -42.23 -13.11
N TYR A 54 4.48 -42.28 -11.88
CA TYR A 54 4.81 -41.30 -10.84
C TYR A 54 6.31 -41.29 -10.52
N ARG A 55 6.92 -42.43 -10.39
CA ARG A 55 8.38 -42.54 -10.17
C ARG A 55 9.20 -41.90 -11.31
N ARG A 56 8.79 -42.06 -12.53
CA ARG A 56 9.49 -41.53 -13.69
C ARG A 56 9.30 -40.02 -13.86
N THR A 57 8.15 -39.48 -13.48
CA THR A 57 7.76 -38.09 -13.72
C THR A 57 7.94 -37.20 -12.49
N ASP A 58 8.01 -37.77 -11.28
CA ASP A 58 8.14 -37.05 -10.02
C ASP A 58 9.36 -37.56 -9.24
N LYS A 59 10.45 -36.82 -9.36
CA LYS A 59 11.73 -37.15 -8.72
C LYS A 59 11.64 -37.07 -7.20
N ILE A 60 10.83 -36.13 -6.66
CA ILE A 60 10.62 -35.97 -5.22
C ILE A 60 9.87 -37.18 -4.65
N PHE A 61 8.84 -37.64 -5.33
CA PHE A 61 8.10 -38.85 -4.97
C PHE A 61 9.02 -40.08 -4.99
N THR A 62 9.88 -40.19 -6.03
CA THR A 62 10.85 -41.30 -6.17
C THR A 62 11.80 -41.36 -4.99
N ASP A 63 12.43 -40.24 -4.65
CA ASP A 63 13.38 -40.14 -3.54
C ASP A 63 12.71 -40.50 -2.21
N LYS A 64 11.49 -39.99 -1.96
CA LYS A 64 10.71 -40.32 -0.77
C LYS A 64 10.43 -41.83 -0.64
N VAL A 65 9.98 -42.48 -1.70
CA VAL A 65 9.72 -43.92 -1.69
C VAL A 65 10.99 -44.73 -1.42
N ASP A 66 12.10 -44.41 -2.10
CA ASP A 66 13.35 -45.12 -1.96
C ASP A 66 13.94 -44.97 -0.54
N ARG A 67 13.86 -43.79 0.03
CA ARG A 67 14.28 -43.50 1.41
C ARG A 67 13.43 -44.29 2.43
N THR A 68 12.12 -44.28 2.26
CA THR A 68 11.19 -45.01 3.14
C THR A 68 11.48 -46.51 3.14
N ARG A 69 11.72 -47.07 1.94
CA ARG A 69 12.07 -48.49 1.80
C ARG A 69 13.42 -48.87 2.42
N LEU A 70 14.37 -47.93 2.44
CA LEU A 70 15.67 -48.12 3.10
C LEU A 70 15.63 -47.90 4.61
N GLY A 71 14.46 -47.66 5.19
CA GLY A 71 14.31 -47.37 6.64
C GLY A 71 14.98 -46.04 7.04
N LEU A 72 15.36 -45.20 6.06
CA LEU A 72 15.89 -43.89 6.34
C LEU A 72 14.71 -43.01 6.75
N LYS A 73 14.79 -42.39 7.92
CA LYS A 73 13.75 -41.46 8.38
C LYS A 73 13.52 -40.43 7.30
N ASP A 74 12.32 -40.34 6.78
CA ASP A 74 11.94 -39.32 5.83
C ASP A 74 11.99 -37.98 6.55
N LYS A 75 12.87 -37.09 6.11
CA LYS A 75 13.01 -35.74 6.64
C LYS A 75 11.70 -34.93 6.50
N SER A 76 10.76 -35.43 5.69
CA SER A 76 9.48 -34.76 5.38
C SER A 76 8.26 -35.38 6.07
N PHE A 77 8.36 -36.55 6.71
CA PHE A 77 7.18 -37.24 7.28
C PHE A 77 6.66 -36.67 8.60
N ALA A 78 7.48 -35.95 9.36
CA ALA A 78 7.00 -35.16 10.50
C ALA A 78 6.31 -33.85 10.09
N ALA A 79 6.20 -33.58 8.80
CA ALA A 79 5.91 -32.27 8.24
C ALA A 79 4.51 -32.13 7.58
N SER A 80 3.70 -33.19 7.44
CA SER A 80 2.42 -33.06 6.72
C SER A 80 1.43 -32.12 7.40
N ASP A 81 1.43 -32.03 8.74
CA ASP A 81 0.57 -31.10 9.49
C ASP A 81 1.21 -29.72 9.71
N VAL A 82 2.48 -29.57 9.37
CA VAL A 82 3.29 -28.39 9.68
C VAL A 82 3.35 -27.43 8.48
N HIS A 83 3.30 -27.98 7.25
CA HIS A 83 3.34 -27.19 6.02
C HIS A 83 1.99 -26.61 5.60
N ASP A 84 0.88 -27.07 6.20
CA ASP A 84 -0.47 -26.58 5.88
C ASP A 84 -0.91 -25.39 6.76
N LEU A 85 -0.05 -24.93 7.70
CA LEU A 85 -0.37 -23.81 8.57
C LEU A 85 -0.35 -22.48 7.81
N THR A 86 -1.38 -21.69 8.04
CA THR A 86 -1.36 -20.27 7.64
C THR A 86 -0.28 -19.52 8.41
N PHE A 87 0.13 -18.37 7.92
CA PHE A 87 1.11 -17.53 8.63
C PHE A 87 0.65 -17.16 10.06
N ALA A 88 -0.63 -16.84 10.24
CA ALA A 88 -1.18 -16.51 11.55
C ALA A 88 -1.11 -17.70 12.52
N GLU A 89 -1.45 -18.90 12.07
CA GLU A 89 -1.33 -20.13 12.87
C GLU A 89 0.12 -20.47 13.17
N PHE A 90 1.04 -20.29 12.21
CA PHE A 90 2.47 -20.47 12.43
C PHE A 90 2.99 -19.52 13.51
N ARG A 91 2.67 -18.22 13.43
CA ARG A 91 3.07 -17.24 14.46
C ARG A 91 2.55 -17.61 15.83
N GLN A 92 1.27 -17.93 15.93
CA GLN A 92 0.63 -18.31 17.19
C GLN A 92 1.29 -19.57 17.79
N LYS A 93 1.50 -20.60 16.97
CA LYS A 93 1.98 -21.91 17.42
C LYS A 93 3.47 -21.93 17.74
N TYR A 94 4.29 -21.29 16.90
CA TYR A 94 5.75 -21.42 16.96
C TYR A 94 6.50 -20.16 17.38
N LEU A 95 5.92 -18.99 17.15
CA LEU A 95 6.54 -17.72 17.55
C LEU A 95 5.87 -17.09 18.77
N HIS A 96 4.82 -17.73 19.30
CA HIS A 96 4.08 -17.30 20.49
C HIS A 96 3.56 -15.85 20.36
N SER A 97 3.18 -15.45 19.17
CA SER A 97 2.76 -14.09 18.84
C SER A 97 1.45 -14.09 18.07
N ARG A 98 0.50 -13.28 18.52
CA ARG A 98 -0.78 -13.09 17.87
C ARG A 98 -0.62 -12.25 16.59
N THR A 99 -1.40 -12.55 15.57
CA THR A 99 -1.49 -11.73 14.37
C THR A 99 -2.71 -10.81 14.47
N PHE A 100 -2.46 -9.49 14.49
CA PHE A 100 -3.50 -8.47 14.55
C PHE A 100 -4.03 -8.13 13.16
N PRO A 101 -5.25 -7.53 13.03
CA PRO A 101 -5.87 -7.29 11.72
C PRO A 101 -5.01 -6.52 10.73
N HIS A 102 -4.31 -5.46 11.16
CA HIS A 102 -3.41 -4.70 10.30
C HIS A 102 -2.20 -5.54 9.82
N GLN A 103 -1.69 -6.43 10.65
CA GLN A 103 -0.61 -7.35 10.28
C GLN A 103 -1.11 -8.41 9.29
N GLN A 104 -2.34 -8.90 9.48
CA GLN A 104 -2.96 -9.82 8.53
C GLN A 104 -3.15 -9.16 7.15
N ASN A 105 -3.56 -7.90 7.10
CA ASN A 105 -3.64 -7.15 5.84
C ASN A 105 -2.31 -7.10 5.09
N LEU A 106 -1.18 -6.94 5.79
CA LEU A 106 0.15 -6.98 5.16
C LEU A 106 0.39 -8.32 4.47
N ILE A 107 0.07 -9.40 5.17
CA ILE A 107 0.28 -10.76 4.66
C ILE A 107 -0.68 -11.07 3.51
N ASP A 108 -1.94 -10.65 3.60
CA ASP A 108 -2.90 -10.85 2.52
C ASP A 108 -2.40 -10.21 1.22
N VAL A 109 -1.93 -8.96 1.29
CA VAL A 109 -1.37 -8.27 0.10
C VAL A 109 -0.09 -8.94 -0.40
N ILE A 110 0.81 -9.37 0.50
CA ILE A 110 2.03 -10.10 0.12
C ILE A 110 1.69 -11.42 -0.58
N GLU A 111 0.64 -12.10 -0.16
CA GLU A 111 0.20 -13.36 -0.77
C GLU A 111 -0.73 -13.17 -1.97
N GLY A 112 -0.99 -11.93 -2.38
CA GLY A 112 -1.80 -11.59 -3.55
C GLY A 112 -3.30 -11.64 -3.30
N ARG A 113 -3.72 -11.68 -2.03
CA ARG A 113 -5.12 -11.55 -1.60
C ARG A 113 -5.46 -10.08 -1.36
N GLU A 114 -6.74 -9.76 -1.44
CA GLU A 114 -7.24 -8.46 -0.99
C GLU A 114 -7.23 -8.42 0.54
N PRO A 115 -6.91 -7.25 1.15
CA PRO A 115 -6.95 -7.10 2.60
C PRO A 115 -8.33 -7.45 3.16
N GLY A 116 -8.37 -8.30 4.17
CA GLY A 116 -9.62 -8.72 4.81
C GLY A 116 -10.28 -7.63 5.66
N TRP A 117 -9.52 -6.60 6.05
CA TRP A 117 -9.99 -5.47 6.84
C TRP A 117 -9.52 -4.16 6.22
N LEU A 118 -10.42 -3.41 5.59
CA LEU A 118 -10.15 -2.09 5.01
C LEU A 118 -11.04 -1.03 5.65
N HIS A 119 -10.44 -0.22 6.51
CA HIS A 119 -11.09 0.99 6.99
C HIS A 119 -11.06 2.09 5.90
N PRO A 120 -12.07 2.98 5.78
CA PRO A 120 -12.09 4.05 4.76
C PRO A 120 -10.89 5.00 4.76
N SER A 121 -10.17 5.12 5.88
CA SER A 121 -8.93 5.89 5.98
C SER A 121 -7.70 5.18 5.40
N MET A 122 -7.79 3.88 5.12
CA MET A 122 -6.73 3.09 4.50
C MET A 122 -6.76 3.24 2.98
N LYS A 123 -5.62 3.08 2.35
CA LYS A 123 -5.50 3.15 0.90
C LYS A 123 -5.00 1.81 0.36
N TYR A 124 -5.81 1.17 -0.49
CA TYR A 124 -5.44 -0.05 -1.20
C TYR A 124 -5.63 0.14 -2.70
N GLU A 125 -4.56 -0.10 -3.46
CA GLU A 125 -4.53 0.00 -4.92
C GLU A 125 -3.91 -1.28 -5.46
N LYS A 126 -4.66 -2.03 -6.24
CA LYS A 126 -4.16 -3.26 -6.87
C LYS A 126 -3.31 -2.91 -8.10
N GLY A 127 -2.05 -3.31 -8.08
CA GLY A 127 -1.13 -3.14 -9.21
C GLY A 127 -1.33 -4.18 -10.31
N LEU A 128 -0.71 -3.93 -11.46
CA LEU A 128 -0.74 -4.89 -12.57
C LEU A 128 0.05 -6.17 -12.29
N ALA A 129 1.08 -6.08 -11.44
CA ALA A 129 1.94 -7.22 -11.12
C ALA A 129 1.62 -7.74 -9.72
N ASN A 130 1.22 -9.02 -9.63
CA ASN A 130 0.91 -9.66 -8.34
C ASN A 130 2.14 -9.86 -7.43
N ASN A 131 3.34 -9.59 -7.92
CA ASN A 131 4.60 -9.81 -7.21
C ASN A 131 5.41 -8.52 -6.98
N ARG A 132 4.77 -7.36 -7.11
CA ARG A 132 5.34 -6.03 -6.79
C ARG A 132 4.47 -5.40 -5.70
N ILE A 133 5.00 -5.30 -4.50
CA ILE A 133 4.22 -4.97 -3.31
C ILE A 133 4.87 -3.78 -2.62
N LEU A 134 4.08 -2.76 -2.34
CA LEU A 134 4.48 -1.52 -1.68
C LEU A 134 3.59 -1.28 -0.46
N LEU A 135 4.19 -1.24 0.72
CA LEU A 135 3.51 -1.17 2.00
C LEU A 135 3.99 0.05 2.80
N ASN A 136 3.09 0.97 3.10
CA ASN A 136 3.39 2.10 3.98
C ASN A 136 2.61 2.01 5.28
N ILE A 137 3.34 2.00 6.39
CA ILE A 137 2.78 1.81 7.73
C ILE A 137 3.52 2.72 8.71
N PRO A 138 2.84 3.24 9.73
CA PRO A 138 3.46 4.11 10.73
C PRO A 138 4.63 3.44 11.45
N PRO A 139 5.53 4.23 12.06
CA PRO A 139 6.59 3.69 12.89
C PRO A 139 6.00 2.90 14.07
N ASN A 140 6.76 1.90 14.53
CA ASN A 140 6.41 1.08 15.71
C ASN A 140 5.07 0.32 15.62
N HIS A 141 4.53 0.10 14.40
CA HIS A 141 3.34 -0.72 14.16
C HIS A 141 3.69 -2.13 13.66
N ALA A 142 4.81 -2.68 14.12
CA ALA A 142 5.28 -4.06 13.89
C ALA A 142 5.49 -4.46 12.41
N LYS A 143 5.69 -3.49 11.48
CA LYS A 143 5.91 -3.78 10.06
C LYS A 143 7.10 -4.71 9.81
N SER A 144 8.27 -4.37 10.31
CA SER A 144 9.50 -5.15 10.12
C SER A 144 9.44 -6.49 10.84
N MET A 145 8.85 -6.52 12.04
CA MET A 145 8.63 -7.77 12.78
C MET A 145 7.76 -8.73 11.97
N THR A 146 6.66 -8.24 11.41
CA THR A 146 5.69 -9.07 10.67
C THR A 146 6.23 -9.49 9.31
N VAL A 147 6.74 -8.54 8.51
CA VAL A 147 7.10 -8.77 7.10
C VAL A 147 8.53 -9.31 6.97
N THR A 148 9.50 -8.66 7.61
CA THR A 148 10.92 -8.95 7.38
C THR A 148 11.44 -10.06 8.26
N ILE A 149 10.93 -10.19 9.49
CA ILE A 149 11.42 -11.20 10.44
C ILE A 149 10.51 -12.45 10.41
N ASP A 150 9.26 -12.32 10.83
CA ASP A 150 8.40 -13.49 11.04
C ASP A 150 7.95 -14.14 9.74
N TYR A 151 7.59 -13.33 8.70
CA TYR A 151 7.17 -13.87 7.40
C TYR A 151 8.34 -14.52 6.66
N VAL A 152 9.54 -13.94 6.70
CA VAL A 152 10.75 -14.56 6.15
C VAL A 152 11.07 -15.85 6.88
N THR A 153 10.99 -15.87 8.22
CA THR A 153 11.19 -17.09 9.02
C THR A 153 10.21 -18.18 8.58
N TRP A 154 8.93 -17.85 8.42
CA TRP A 154 7.93 -18.79 7.95
C TRP A 154 8.27 -19.36 6.57
N GLN A 155 8.62 -18.50 5.59
CA GLN A 155 8.95 -18.90 4.23
C GLN A 155 10.13 -19.89 4.18
N VAL A 156 11.20 -19.63 4.93
CA VAL A 156 12.38 -20.51 4.93
C VAL A 156 12.15 -21.79 5.73
N CYS A 157 11.22 -21.78 6.68
CA CYS A 157 10.75 -23.00 7.36
C CYS A 157 9.90 -23.86 6.43
N GLN A 158 8.97 -23.25 5.69
CA GLN A 158 8.12 -23.96 4.72
C GLN A 158 8.92 -24.56 3.56
N ASN A 159 9.94 -23.86 3.11
CA ASN A 159 10.83 -24.33 2.03
C ASN A 159 12.30 -24.02 2.37
N PRO A 160 13.07 -24.99 2.82
CA PRO A 160 14.49 -24.80 3.12
C PRO A 160 15.38 -24.43 1.92
N ASN A 161 14.87 -24.53 0.68
CA ASN A 161 15.56 -24.06 -0.51
C ASN A 161 15.21 -22.61 -0.86
N PHE A 162 14.29 -21.98 -0.13
CA PHE A 162 13.84 -20.61 -0.40
C PHE A 162 14.96 -19.58 -0.14
N ARG A 163 15.11 -18.64 -1.07
CA ARG A 163 16.19 -17.65 -1.06
C ARG A 163 15.63 -16.26 -0.87
N VAL A 164 16.08 -15.57 0.15
CA VAL A 164 15.63 -14.24 0.53
C VAL A 164 16.80 -13.26 0.54
N LEU A 165 16.60 -12.11 -0.10
CA LEU A 165 17.47 -10.96 0.03
C LEU A 165 16.77 -9.91 0.89
N ILE A 166 17.36 -9.55 2.04
CA ILE A 166 16.89 -8.48 2.92
C ILE A 166 17.72 -7.23 2.62
N VAL A 167 17.04 -6.15 2.29
CA VAL A 167 17.65 -4.84 2.03
C VAL A 167 17.13 -3.83 3.05
N SER A 168 18.04 -3.04 3.61
CA SER A 168 17.67 -1.88 4.44
C SER A 168 18.56 -0.69 4.11
N GLN A 169 18.40 0.44 4.81
CA GLN A 169 19.21 1.65 4.60
C GLN A 169 20.72 1.33 4.66
N THR A 170 21.13 0.53 5.63
CA THR A 170 22.52 0.08 5.80
C THR A 170 22.60 -1.44 5.88
N GLN A 171 23.78 -1.97 5.58
CA GLN A 171 24.03 -3.41 5.74
C GLN A 171 23.88 -3.84 7.22
N GLN A 172 24.22 -2.99 8.17
CA GLN A 172 24.09 -3.29 9.59
C GLN A 172 22.63 -3.47 9.99
N LEU A 173 21.74 -2.55 9.57
CA LEU A 173 20.30 -2.68 9.83
C LEU A 173 19.70 -3.94 9.20
N ALA A 174 20.10 -4.28 7.97
CA ALA A 174 19.68 -5.53 7.33
C ALA A 174 20.21 -6.76 8.09
N ALA A 175 21.43 -6.70 8.62
CA ALA A 175 22.03 -7.75 9.46
C ALA A 175 21.31 -7.90 10.80
N ASP A 176 20.78 -6.83 11.38
CA ASP A 176 20.00 -6.89 12.62
C ASP A 176 18.67 -7.65 12.41
N PHE A 177 18.00 -7.47 11.26
CA PHE A 177 16.85 -8.30 10.89
C PHE A 177 17.23 -9.78 10.72
N LEU A 178 18.35 -10.04 10.04
CA LEU A 178 18.85 -11.41 9.89
C LEU A 178 19.21 -12.03 11.25
N TYR A 179 19.77 -11.24 12.17
CA TYR A 179 20.04 -11.70 13.53
C TYR A 179 18.74 -12.11 14.24
N ALA A 180 17.68 -11.31 14.15
CA ALA A 180 16.38 -11.64 14.73
C ALA A 180 15.79 -12.94 14.13
N ILE A 181 15.91 -13.14 12.81
CA ILE A 181 15.50 -14.40 12.16
C ILE A 181 16.32 -15.57 12.70
N LYS A 182 17.64 -15.43 12.83
CA LYS A 182 18.51 -16.47 13.42
C LYS A 182 18.07 -16.84 14.83
N GLN A 183 17.67 -15.84 15.65
CA GLN A 183 17.11 -16.11 16.98
C GLN A 183 15.83 -16.96 16.91
N ARG A 184 14.90 -16.68 15.95
CA ARG A 184 13.72 -17.54 15.73
C ARG A 184 14.10 -19.00 15.41
N LEU A 185 15.15 -19.18 14.63
CA LEU A 185 15.59 -20.49 14.12
C LEU A 185 16.42 -21.30 15.13
N THR A 186 17.05 -20.67 16.14
CA THR A 186 18.04 -21.35 16.99
C THR A 186 17.89 -21.14 18.50
N HIS A 187 17.13 -20.12 18.95
CA HIS A 187 16.98 -19.86 20.37
C HIS A 187 16.08 -20.90 21.06
N PRO A 188 16.38 -21.36 22.28
CA PRO A 188 15.59 -22.35 23.01
C PRO A 188 14.10 -22.01 23.16
N ASN A 189 13.73 -20.74 23.24
CA ASN A 189 12.32 -20.31 23.30
C ASN A 189 11.49 -20.77 22.09
N TYR A 190 12.14 -21.13 20.98
CA TYR A 190 11.52 -21.60 19.75
C TYR A 190 11.85 -23.07 19.46
N GLU A 191 12.06 -23.87 20.50
CA GLU A 191 12.37 -25.30 20.36
C GLU A 191 11.30 -26.04 19.56
N ALA A 192 10.02 -25.76 19.79
CA ALA A 192 8.92 -26.37 19.04
C ALA A 192 9.02 -26.14 17.54
N LEU A 193 9.46 -24.94 17.11
CA LEU A 193 9.73 -24.64 15.70
C LEU A 193 10.90 -25.47 15.16
N GLN A 194 11.99 -25.56 15.92
CA GLN A 194 13.18 -26.33 15.54
C GLN A 194 12.85 -27.83 15.42
N GLN A 195 12.07 -28.36 16.32
CA GLN A 195 11.62 -29.75 16.29
C GLN A 195 10.73 -30.01 15.06
N ALA A 196 9.84 -29.08 14.74
CA ALA A 196 8.90 -29.21 13.64
C ALA A 196 9.57 -29.13 12.26
N TYR A 197 10.48 -28.17 12.06
CA TYR A 197 11.02 -27.84 10.75
C TYR A 197 12.48 -28.25 10.52
N ALA A 198 13.24 -28.49 11.57
CA ALA A 198 14.64 -28.91 11.48
C ALA A 198 14.89 -30.34 12.02
N ALA A 199 13.84 -31.08 12.38
CA ALA A 199 13.79 -32.51 12.68
C ALA A 199 14.98 -33.02 13.52
N GLY A 200 15.35 -32.33 14.61
CA GLY A 200 16.46 -32.71 15.51
C GLY A 200 17.86 -32.47 14.94
N VAL A 201 17.99 -31.98 13.72
CA VAL A 201 19.27 -31.61 13.10
C VAL A 201 19.71 -30.19 13.50
N GLY A 202 18.73 -29.26 13.60
CA GLY A 202 18.96 -27.84 13.84
C GLY A 202 19.30 -27.06 12.56
N PHE A 203 18.79 -25.84 12.42
CA PHE A 203 18.99 -25.01 11.23
C PHE A 203 20.45 -24.62 10.97
N ASN A 204 21.25 -24.48 12.03
CA ASN A 204 22.66 -24.09 11.98
C ASN A 204 23.62 -25.29 11.97
N SER A 205 23.13 -26.53 12.09
CA SER A 205 23.94 -27.72 12.08
C SER A 205 24.51 -27.96 10.70
N LYS A 206 25.82 -28.19 10.61
CA LYS A 206 26.53 -28.41 9.33
C LYS A 206 26.20 -27.35 8.26
N SER A 207 25.84 -26.14 8.70
CA SER A 207 25.53 -25.04 7.77
C SER A 207 26.76 -24.64 6.99
N ALA A 208 26.61 -24.39 5.68
CA ALA A 208 27.68 -23.87 4.85
C ALA A 208 28.06 -22.41 5.23
N SER A 209 27.11 -21.65 5.77
CA SER A 209 27.35 -20.28 6.25
C SER A 209 26.35 -19.88 7.30
N TRP A 210 26.81 -19.37 8.47
CA TRP A 210 25.98 -18.83 9.55
C TRP A 210 26.54 -17.47 10.02
N GLN A 211 26.78 -16.57 9.06
CA GLN A 211 27.45 -15.28 9.28
C GLN A 211 26.45 -14.20 9.70
N ALA A 212 26.95 -13.00 10.05
CA ALA A 212 26.11 -11.87 10.40
C ALA A 212 25.20 -11.40 9.24
N THR A 213 25.72 -11.48 8.02
CA THR A 213 25.01 -11.00 6.81
C THR A 213 24.56 -12.10 5.87
N ARG A 214 24.85 -13.38 6.18
CA ARG A 214 24.57 -14.50 5.28
C ARG A 214 24.28 -15.78 6.05
N VAL A 215 23.19 -16.44 5.68
CA VAL A 215 22.76 -17.74 6.23
C VAL A 215 22.55 -18.72 5.08
N THR A 216 23.16 -19.90 5.20
CA THR A 216 22.94 -21.04 4.30
C THR A 216 22.74 -22.27 5.17
N PHE A 217 21.60 -22.93 5.08
CA PHE A 217 21.31 -24.15 5.82
C PHE A 217 22.22 -25.31 5.38
N GLY A 218 22.40 -26.29 6.25
CA GLY A 218 23.19 -27.48 5.93
C GLY A 218 22.48 -28.40 4.94
N ASP A 219 23.25 -29.27 4.29
CA ASP A 219 22.79 -30.20 3.24
C ASP A 219 21.72 -31.19 3.74
N GLU A 220 21.56 -31.31 5.06
CA GLU A 220 20.51 -32.13 5.66
C GLU A 220 19.12 -31.51 5.58
N LEU A 221 19.04 -30.18 5.42
CA LEU A 221 17.79 -29.42 5.30
C LEU A 221 17.59 -28.86 3.87
N ARG A 222 18.67 -28.66 3.15
CA ARG A 222 18.69 -27.96 1.87
C ARG A 222 19.38 -28.81 0.79
N GLU A 223 19.02 -28.57 -0.48
CA GLU A 223 19.72 -29.18 -1.61
C GLU A 223 21.16 -28.66 -1.74
N SER A 224 22.15 -29.57 -1.76
CA SER A 224 23.57 -29.23 -1.82
C SER A 224 24.00 -28.54 -3.11
N SER A 225 23.22 -28.69 -4.20
CA SER A 225 23.50 -28.09 -5.50
C SER A 225 23.17 -26.59 -5.58
N GLU A 226 22.44 -26.03 -4.60
CA GLU A 226 22.04 -24.63 -4.62
C GLU A 226 23.17 -23.73 -4.08
N LYS A 227 23.71 -22.86 -4.95
CA LYS A 227 24.86 -21.99 -4.64
C LYS A 227 24.51 -20.74 -3.83
N ASP A 228 23.26 -20.23 -3.99
CA ASP A 228 22.85 -18.98 -3.37
C ASP A 228 22.38 -19.20 -1.92
N PRO A 229 22.61 -18.29 -0.96
CA PRO A 229 22.25 -18.49 0.43
C PRO A 229 20.72 -18.53 0.62
N ASN A 230 20.27 -19.06 1.75
CA ASN A 230 18.88 -18.96 2.16
C ASN A 230 18.47 -17.53 2.46
N ILE A 231 19.32 -16.80 3.20
CA ILE A 231 19.06 -15.41 3.55
C ILE A 231 20.36 -14.62 3.41
N GLU A 232 20.28 -13.47 2.79
CA GLU A 232 21.39 -12.53 2.73
C GLU A 232 20.91 -11.11 3.04
N ALA A 233 21.72 -10.37 3.81
CA ALA A 233 21.46 -9.01 4.26
C ALA A 233 22.41 -8.02 3.57
N VAL A 234 21.86 -6.98 2.94
CA VAL A 234 22.62 -5.94 2.23
C VAL A 234 22.05 -4.56 2.50
N GLY A 235 22.87 -3.52 2.39
CA GLY A 235 22.41 -2.12 2.37
C GLY A 235 21.90 -1.72 0.99
N ILE A 236 21.03 -0.69 0.94
CA ILE A 236 20.55 -0.12 -0.34
C ILE A 236 21.73 0.35 -1.19
N GLY A 237 21.72 0.03 -2.48
CA GLY A 237 22.86 0.31 -3.38
C GLY A 237 24.02 -0.68 -3.25
N GLY A 238 23.94 -1.68 -2.35
CA GLY A 238 24.95 -2.71 -2.18
C GLY A 238 25.09 -3.63 -3.39
N GLN A 239 26.25 -4.32 -3.47
CA GLN A 239 26.51 -5.26 -4.56
C GLN A 239 25.71 -6.56 -4.39
N ILE A 240 24.82 -6.83 -5.33
CA ILE A 240 23.97 -8.03 -5.36
C ILE A 240 24.16 -8.88 -6.63
N TYR A 241 25.19 -8.57 -7.42
CA TYR A 241 25.45 -9.25 -8.70
C TYR A 241 25.73 -10.75 -8.54
N GLY A 242 25.23 -11.54 -9.49
CA GLY A 242 25.46 -12.99 -9.53
C GLY A 242 24.60 -13.81 -8.58
N LYS A 243 23.71 -13.19 -7.81
CA LYS A 243 22.80 -13.84 -6.86
C LYS A 243 21.39 -13.96 -7.43
N ARG A 244 20.62 -14.94 -6.96
CA ARG A 244 19.19 -15.10 -7.26
C ARG A 244 18.39 -15.17 -5.97
N ALA A 245 17.18 -14.64 -6.01
CA ALA A 245 16.26 -14.65 -4.88
C ALA A 245 14.85 -15.03 -5.33
N ASP A 246 14.15 -15.73 -4.47
CA ASP A 246 12.71 -16.02 -4.61
C ASP A 246 11.87 -14.91 -3.99
N MET A 247 12.45 -14.19 -3.03
CA MET A 247 11.86 -13.01 -2.40
C MET A 247 12.93 -11.97 -2.08
N ILE A 248 12.60 -10.70 -2.33
CA ILE A 248 13.42 -9.56 -1.92
C ILE A 248 12.54 -8.67 -1.05
N VAL A 249 12.99 -8.40 0.17
CA VAL A 249 12.33 -7.48 1.10
C VAL A 249 13.20 -6.25 1.28
N VAL A 250 12.66 -5.09 0.94
CA VAL A 250 13.30 -3.78 1.14
C VAL A 250 12.58 -3.11 2.30
N ASP A 251 13.22 -3.07 3.48
CA ASP A 251 12.60 -2.60 4.72
C ASP A 251 13.29 -1.34 5.24
N ASP A 252 12.49 -0.29 5.44
CA ASP A 252 12.92 1.03 5.93
C ASP A 252 14.20 1.54 5.23
N ALA A 253 14.27 1.34 3.90
CA ALA A 253 15.42 1.77 3.11
C ALA A 253 15.45 3.28 2.83
N VAL A 254 14.30 3.96 2.97
CA VAL A 254 14.14 5.41 2.78
C VAL A 254 14.12 6.10 4.13
N THR A 255 14.97 7.12 4.28
CA THR A 255 15.09 7.96 5.46
C THR A 255 15.25 9.42 5.02
N LEU A 256 15.16 10.37 5.95
CA LEU A 256 15.40 11.80 5.65
C LEU A 256 16.75 12.06 4.97
N LYS A 257 17.76 11.20 5.21
CA LYS A 257 19.11 11.38 4.64
C LYS A 257 19.18 11.03 3.15
N ASN A 258 18.34 10.13 2.66
CA ASN A 258 18.40 9.60 1.30
C ASN A 258 17.06 9.69 0.52
N ALA A 259 16.05 10.31 1.09
CA ALA A 259 14.74 10.44 0.44
C ALA A 259 14.84 11.17 -0.92
N ASN A 260 15.69 12.19 -1.02
CA ASN A 260 15.93 12.93 -2.27
C ASN A 260 16.71 12.13 -3.33
N GLU A 261 17.25 10.95 -2.99
CA GLU A 261 17.96 10.07 -3.93
C GLU A 261 17.03 9.07 -4.64
N PHE A 262 15.73 9.32 -4.64
CA PHE A 262 14.73 8.37 -5.16
C PHE A 262 14.99 7.94 -6.61
N GLU A 263 15.50 8.80 -7.50
CA GLU A 263 15.87 8.42 -8.87
C GLU A 263 16.98 7.37 -8.91
N LYS A 264 17.99 7.50 -8.04
CA LYS A 264 19.07 6.52 -7.90
C LYS A 264 18.55 5.22 -7.32
N GLN A 265 17.66 5.29 -6.33
CA GLN A 265 17.03 4.13 -5.70
C GLN A 265 16.14 3.37 -6.70
N ILE A 266 15.32 4.06 -7.51
CA ILE A 266 14.49 3.46 -8.55
C ILE A 266 15.36 2.77 -9.61
N ARG A 267 16.45 3.43 -10.04
CA ARG A 267 17.38 2.84 -11.00
C ARG A 267 17.99 1.55 -10.44
N TRP A 268 18.45 1.58 -9.21
CA TRP A 268 18.98 0.39 -8.55
C TRP A 268 17.92 -0.72 -8.40
N LEU A 269 16.68 -0.40 -7.99
CA LEU A 269 15.58 -1.35 -7.91
C LEU A 269 15.25 -1.99 -9.27
N THR A 270 15.27 -1.21 -10.34
CA THR A 270 14.86 -1.69 -11.66
C THR A 270 15.97 -2.45 -12.39
N GLN A 271 17.22 -2.04 -12.26
CA GLN A 271 18.36 -2.62 -12.96
C GLN A 271 19.01 -3.75 -12.17
N ASP A 272 19.29 -3.53 -10.89
CA ASP A 272 20.05 -4.49 -10.09
C ASP A 272 19.14 -5.48 -9.36
N VAL A 273 18.18 -4.99 -8.57
CA VAL A 273 17.31 -5.82 -7.72
C VAL A 273 16.41 -6.71 -8.56
N ARG A 274 15.68 -6.12 -9.50
CA ARG A 274 14.72 -6.86 -10.34
C ARG A 274 15.40 -7.99 -11.13
N SER A 275 16.64 -7.79 -11.59
CA SER A 275 17.37 -8.79 -12.35
C SER A 275 17.81 -10.00 -11.50
N ARG A 276 17.72 -9.90 -10.17
CA ARG A 276 18.06 -11.00 -9.23
C ARG A 276 16.83 -11.82 -8.84
N LEU A 277 15.65 -11.28 -9.04
CA LEU A 277 14.41 -11.93 -8.67
C LEU A 277 14.04 -12.99 -9.69
N ASN A 278 13.66 -14.17 -9.22
CA ASN A 278 13.10 -15.21 -10.07
C ASN A 278 11.81 -14.72 -10.76
N PRO A 279 11.39 -15.28 -11.90
CA PRO A 279 10.20 -14.82 -12.63
C PRO A 279 8.93 -14.76 -11.77
N THR A 280 8.75 -15.72 -10.86
CA THR A 280 7.63 -15.79 -9.91
C THR A 280 7.94 -15.16 -8.56
N GLY A 281 9.17 -14.67 -8.38
CA GLY A 281 9.63 -14.11 -7.11
C GLY A 281 8.94 -12.81 -6.74
N LYS A 282 8.91 -12.51 -5.44
CA LYS A 282 8.23 -11.33 -4.89
C LYS A 282 9.22 -10.23 -4.51
N LEU A 283 8.93 -9.01 -4.92
CA LEU A 283 9.60 -7.80 -4.44
C LEU A 283 8.66 -7.04 -3.52
N ILE A 284 9.02 -6.97 -2.25
CA ILE A 284 8.25 -6.32 -1.20
C ILE A 284 9.04 -5.10 -0.73
N ILE A 285 8.44 -3.93 -0.81
CA ILE A 285 9.00 -2.70 -0.24
C ILE A 285 8.09 -2.28 0.90
N VAL A 286 8.62 -2.25 2.10
CA VAL A 286 7.88 -1.85 3.30
C VAL A 286 8.60 -0.73 4.01
N GLY A 287 7.87 0.28 4.47
CA GLY A 287 8.46 1.39 5.20
C GLY A 287 7.47 2.45 5.62
N THR A 288 7.99 3.51 6.18
CA THR A 288 7.24 4.68 6.61
C THR A 288 7.57 5.85 5.69
N ARG A 289 6.57 6.64 5.31
CA ARG A 289 6.77 7.89 4.58
C ARG A 289 7.52 8.90 5.47
N VAL A 290 8.53 9.54 4.92
CA VAL A 290 9.36 10.50 5.67
C VAL A 290 9.48 11.86 4.98
N THR A 291 9.21 11.92 3.68
CA THR A 291 9.13 13.16 2.89
C THR A 291 7.98 13.08 1.90
N ALA A 292 7.48 14.23 1.47
CA ALA A 292 6.36 14.30 0.53
C ALA A 292 6.72 13.70 -0.83
N VAL A 293 7.96 13.90 -1.28
CA VAL A 293 8.52 13.31 -2.50
C VAL A 293 9.60 12.32 -2.10
N ASP A 294 9.31 11.04 -2.25
CA ASP A 294 10.20 9.95 -1.90
C ASP A 294 10.02 8.76 -2.85
N LEU A 295 10.80 7.70 -2.65
CA LEU A 295 10.73 6.46 -3.41
C LEU A 295 9.30 5.90 -3.47
N TYR A 296 8.55 5.92 -2.37
CA TYR A 296 7.22 5.32 -2.26
C TYR A 296 6.20 6.05 -3.13
N ARG A 297 6.21 7.39 -3.11
CA ARG A 297 5.38 8.22 -3.99
C ARG A 297 5.72 7.98 -5.45
N GLU A 298 7.00 8.02 -5.76
CA GLU A 298 7.49 7.93 -7.14
C GLU A 298 7.22 6.56 -7.78
N LEU A 299 7.29 5.47 -7.01
CA LEU A 299 6.91 4.13 -7.49
C LEU A 299 5.41 4.00 -7.80
N ARG A 300 4.57 4.90 -7.33
CA ARG A 300 3.12 4.96 -7.60
C ARG A 300 2.75 5.95 -8.69
N SER A 301 3.68 6.77 -9.14
CA SER A 301 3.42 7.78 -10.17
C SER A 301 3.13 7.12 -11.52
N GLU A 302 1.95 7.36 -12.07
CA GLU A 302 1.51 6.87 -13.39
C GLU A 302 2.45 7.35 -14.51
N ASP A 303 3.00 8.55 -14.39
CA ASP A 303 3.89 9.17 -15.38
C ASP A 303 5.17 8.34 -15.62
N ARG A 304 5.55 7.49 -14.68
CA ARG A 304 6.75 6.63 -14.78
C ARG A 304 6.54 5.37 -15.60
N TYR A 305 5.30 5.02 -15.91
CA TYR A 305 4.99 3.75 -16.55
C TYR A 305 4.31 3.93 -17.90
N PRO A 306 4.66 3.10 -18.90
CA PRO A 306 3.99 3.14 -20.20
C PRO A 306 2.47 3.00 -20.06
N GLY A 307 1.73 3.98 -20.61
CA GLY A 307 0.27 3.97 -20.54
C GLY A 307 -0.34 4.23 -19.16
N GLY A 308 0.45 4.75 -18.21
CA GLY A 308 -0.01 5.05 -16.86
C GLY A 308 -0.24 3.81 -15.97
N LEU A 309 0.21 2.64 -16.42
CA LEU A 309 -0.11 1.36 -15.78
C LEU A 309 0.89 1.03 -14.66
N VAL A 310 0.52 1.36 -13.42
CA VAL A 310 1.35 1.13 -12.24
C VAL A 310 1.45 -0.37 -11.93
N PRO A 311 2.68 -0.94 -11.83
CA PRO A 311 2.85 -2.36 -11.56
C PRO A 311 2.73 -2.74 -10.07
N TRP A 312 2.71 -1.77 -9.16
CA TRP A 312 2.78 -1.98 -7.72
C TRP A 312 1.41 -2.12 -7.09
N THR A 313 1.18 -3.20 -6.37
CA THR A 313 0.08 -3.29 -5.43
C THR A 313 0.46 -2.50 -4.17
N TYR A 314 -0.34 -1.52 -3.83
CA TYR A 314 -0.07 -0.57 -2.75
C TYR A 314 -1.06 -0.72 -1.60
N LEU A 315 -0.54 -0.75 -0.38
CA LEU A 315 -1.34 -0.64 0.84
C LEU A 315 -0.71 0.41 1.75
N ALA A 316 -1.49 1.40 2.14
CA ALA A 316 -1.13 2.34 3.20
C ALA A 316 -2.16 2.29 4.32
N MET A 317 -1.67 2.22 5.55
CA MET A 317 -2.50 2.17 6.75
C MET A 317 -2.08 3.32 7.69
N PRO A 318 -2.97 4.26 8.04
CA PRO A 318 -2.69 5.32 9.00
C PRO A 318 -2.73 4.79 10.43
N ALA A 319 -2.02 5.43 11.36
CA ALA A 319 -2.07 5.08 12.78
C ALA A 319 -3.43 5.37 13.41
N LEU A 320 -4.08 6.44 12.96
CA LEU A 320 -5.35 6.92 13.47
C LEU A 320 -6.43 6.73 12.40
N LEU A 321 -7.48 6.00 12.72
CA LEU A 321 -8.57 5.65 11.80
C LEU A 321 -9.70 6.65 11.88
N THR A 322 -10.18 6.97 13.11
CA THR A 322 -11.19 7.99 13.36
C THR A 322 -10.78 8.88 14.53
N THR A 323 -11.32 10.09 14.57
CA THR A 323 -11.12 11.05 15.67
C THR A 323 -12.44 11.36 16.36
N ASP A 324 -12.38 11.63 17.66
CA ASP A 324 -13.47 12.14 18.48
C ASP A 324 -12.96 13.37 19.28
N GLU A 325 -13.83 14.13 19.92
CA GLU A 325 -13.43 15.19 20.84
C GLU A 325 -12.65 14.64 22.03
N ASP A 326 -13.01 13.45 22.48
CA ASP A 326 -12.33 12.71 23.54
C ASP A 326 -11.30 11.74 22.92
N PRO A 327 -10.00 11.95 23.17
CA PRO A 327 -8.96 11.04 22.65
C PRO A 327 -9.11 9.58 23.07
N GLU A 328 -9.78 9.28 24.18
CA GLU A 328 -10.01 7.89 24.60
C GLU A 328 -10.95 7.13 23.64
N LYS A 329 -11.75 7.86 22.87
CA LYS A 329 -12.67 7.29 21.86
C LYS A 329 -12.08 7.22 20.46
N TRP A 330 -10.83 7.61 20.28
CA TRP A 330 -10.17 7.53 18.99
C TRP A 330 -10.01 6.07 18.57
N GLU A 331 -10.41 5.76 17.35
CA GLU A 331 -10.17 4.47 16.74
C GLU A 331 -8.79 4.45 16.10
N THR A 332 -7.97 3.46 16.44
CA THR A 332 -6.57 3.40 16.04
C THR A 332 -6.24 2.08 15.35
N LEU A 333 -5.16 2.08 14.58
CA LEU A 333 -4.74 0.91 13.81
C LEU A 333 -4.34 -0.27 14.70
N TRP A 334 -3.70 -0.01 15.84
CA TRP A 334 -3.19 -1.04 16.75
C TRP A 334 -3.32 -0.61 18.22
N PRO A 335 -4.53 -0.67 18.80
CA PRO A 335 -4.78 -0.15 20.16
C PRO A 335 -4.18 -1.00 21.28
N ALA A 336 -3.94 -2.30 21.04
CA ALA A 336 -3.45 -3.24 22.05
C ALA A 336 -2.58 -4.33 21.45
N SER A 337 -1.69 -4.93 22.25
CA SER A 337 -0.72 -5.97 21.87
C SER A 337 -0.67 -7.09 22.90
N ASP A 338 -0.24 -8.29 22.47
CA ASP A 338 0.04 -9.44 23.32
C ASP A 338 1.39 -9.36 24.05
N ALA A 339 2.25 -8.41 23.68
CA ALA A 339 3.53 -8.18 24.32
C ALA A 339 3.56 -6.80 25.02
N PRO A 340 4.15 -6.71 26.23
CA PRO A 340 4.29 -5.45 26.94
C PRO A 340 5.26 -4.50 26.23
N PHE A 341 5.02 -3.20 26.41
CA PHE A 341 6.01 -2.16 26.16
C PHE A 341 6.93 -2.00 27.38
N ASP A 342 8.05 -1.32 27.19
CA ASP A 342 8.95 -0.98 28.28
C ASP A 342 8.20 -0.28 29.43
N GLY A 343 8.32 -0.86 30.61
CA GLY A 343 7.69 -0.37 31.83
C GLY A 343 6.27 -0.87 32.09
N GLN A 344 5.62 -1.58 31.15
CA GLN A 344 4.34 -2.23 31.38
C GLN A 344 4.49 -3.54 32.15
N THR A 345 3.51 -3.82 32.99
CA THR A 345 3.43 -5.00 33.83
C THR A 345 2.07 -5.68 33.65
N GLU A 346 1.88 -6.86 34.25
CA GLU A 346 0.58 -7.57 34.17
C GLU A 346 -0.61 -6.76 34.70
N SER A 347 -0.35 -5.73 35.54
CA SER A 347 -1.42 -4.80 36.00
C SER A 347 -1.94 -3.86 34.92
N ASP A 348 -1.25 -3.73 33.79
CA ASP A 348 -1.63 -2.87 32.67
C ASP A 348 -2.48 -3.61 31.63
N LEU A 349 -2.73 -4.92 31.81
CA LEU A 349 -3.58 -5.69 30.91
C LEU A 349 -5.02 -5.16 30.92
N ASN A 350 -5.60 -5.04 29.74
CA ASN A 350 -7.01 -4.77 29.57
C ASN A 350 -7.88 -6.02 29.84
N GLU A 351 -9.20 -5.88 29.72
CA GLU A 351 -10.17 -6.97 29.93
C GLU A 351 -9.96 -8.17 28.99
N ASP A 352 -9.35 -7.95 27.80
CA ASP A 352 -9.03 -8.98 26.82
C ASP A 352 -7.66 -9.64 27.08
N GLY A 353 -6.95 -9.26 28.15
CA GLY A 353 -5.61 -9.77 28.46
C GLY A 353 -4.52 -9.22 27.53
N LEU A 354 -4.71 -8.01 26.99
CA LEU A 354 -3.76 -7.35 26.09
C LEU A 354 -3.22 -6.06 26.75
N TYR A 355 -1.96 -5.74 26.43
CA TYR A 355 -1.33 -4.48 26.85
C TYR A 355 -1.75 -3.33 25.94
N PRO A 356 -2.09 -2.15 26.49
CA PRO A 356 -2.32 -0.96 25.70
C PRO A 356 -1.10 -0.64 24.81
N ARG A 357 -1.35 -0.38 23.52
CA ARG A 357 -0.28 -0.09 22.56
C ARG A 357 -0.42 1.34 22.03
N TRP A 358 -0.89 1.50 20.81
CA TRP A 358 -1.19 2.77 20.17
C TRP A 358 -2.67 3.10 20.32
N ASN A 359 -3.15 3.20 21.57
CA ASN A 359 -4.52 3.64 21.84
C ASN A 359 -4.67 5.15 21.55
N GLY A 360 -5.90 5.65 21.59
CA GLY A 360 -6.18 7.04 21.24
C GLY A 360 -5.40 8.04 22.09
N ARG A 361 -5.23 7.79 23.40
CA ARG A 361 -4.45 8.64 24.29
C ARG A 361 -2.97 8.69 23.92
N ASN A 362 -2.38 7.56 23.63
CA ASN A 362 -0.96 7.49 23.23
C ASN A 362 -0.73 8.20 21.90
N LEU A 363 -1.60 7.99 20.91
CA LEU A 363 -1.52 8.71 19.64
C LEU A 363 -1.81 10.21 19.76
N TYR A 364 -2.70 10.61 20.68
CA TYR A 364 -2.91 12.02 20.99
C TYR A 364 -1.63 12.67 21.50
N ASN A 365 -0.93 12.04 22.45
CA ASN A 365 0.31 12.54 22.99
C ASN A 365 1.42 12.65 21.91
N GLU A 366 1.56 11.63 21.07
CA GLU A 366 2.49 11.65 19.92
C GLU A 366 2.17 12.80 18.95
N ARG A 367 0.89 13.01 18.65
CA ARG A 367 0.45 14.10 17.78
C ARG A 367 0.79 15.48 18.36
N GLN A 368 0.73 15.65 19.70
CA GLN A 368 1.10 16.92 20.34
C GLN A 368 2.60 17.18 20.33
N ALA A 369 3.41 16.14 20.20
CA ALA A 369 4.87 16.25 20.22
C ALA A 369 5.49 16.63 18.86
N MET A 370 4.70 16.71 17.78
CA MET A 370 5.20 16.96 16.43
C MET A 370 4.34 17.95 15.66
N ASP A 371 4.90 18.53 14.59
CA ASP A 371 4.15 19.39 13.68
C ASP A 371 3.12 18.59 12.85
N ALA A 372 2.16 19.31 12.27
CA ALA A 372 1.05 18.70 11.55
C ALA A 372 1.48 17.99 10.26
N SER A 373 2.52 18.48 9.61
CA SER A 373 3.05 17.91 8.37
C SER A 373 3.73 16.57 8.65
N THR A 374 4.62 16.53 9.64
CA THR A 374 5.25 15.29 10.11
C THR A 374 4.21 14.27 10.57
N TRP A 375 3.20 14.70 11.34
CA TRP A 375 2.11 13.81 11.75
C TRP A 375 1.38 13.20 10.55
N ALA A 376 0.96 14.03 9.60
CA ALA A 376 0.20 13.59 8.45
C ALA A 376 1.00 12.65 7.55
N LEU A 377 2.28 12.93 7.35
CA LEU A 377 3.16 12.13 6.52
C LEU A 377 3.55 10.80 7.20
N VAL A 378 4.11 10.87 8.42
CA VAL A 378 4.74 9.74 9.10
C VAL A 378 3.71 8.83 9.78
N TYR A 379 2.69 9.39 10.43
CA TYR A 379 1.69 8.61 11.15
C TYR A 379 0.41 8.38 10.35
N GLN A 380 0.04 9.29 9.43
CA GLN A 380 -1.16 9.12 8.62
C GLN A 380 -0.88 8.65 7.20
N GLN A 381 0.40 8.51 6.80
CA GLN A 381 0.84 8.07 5.49
C GLN A 381 0.25 8.92 4.35
N GLN A 382 -0.01 10.21 4.61
CA GLN A 382 -0.59 11.15 3.66
C GLN A 382 0.51 11.89 2.90
N ASP A 383 0.27 12.12 1.60
CA ASP A 383 1.16 12.90 0.75
C ASP A 383 0.96 14.40 1.05
N ILE A 384 1.68 14.92 2.05
CA ILE A 384 1.69 16.35 2.39
C ILE A 384 3.11 16.87 2.19
N SER A 385 3.23 17.96 1.46
CA SER A 385 4.50 18.68 1.34
C SER A 385 4.81 19.44 2.63
N ASP A 386 6.06 19.38 3.11
CA ASP A 386 6.53 20.22 4.22
C ASP A 386 6.37 21.72 3.91
N ASP A 387 6.36 22.06 2.62
CA ASP A 387 6.10 23.40 2.09
C ASP A 387 4.61 23.64 1.76
N ALA A 388 3.69 22.75 2.23
CA ALA A 388 2.26 22.91 1.96
C ALA A 388 1.75 24.22 2.58
N ILE A 389 1.41 25.17 1.73
CA ILE A 389 0.89 26.48 2.13
C ILE A 389 -0.54 26.37 2.66
N TYR A 390 -1.27 25.36 2.20
CA TYR A 390 -2.65 25.12 2.62
C TYR A 390 -2.68 24.10 3.76
N ASP A 391 -3.00 24.55 4.97
CA ASP A 391 -3.15 23.65 6.10
C ASP A 391 -4.27 22.63 5.87
N PRO A 392 -3.96 21.32 5.90
CA PRO A 392 -4.94 20.26 5.63
C PRO A 392 -6.15 20.29 6.57
N VAL A 393 -5.95 20.70 7.83
CA VAL A 393 -7.06 20.80 8.82
C VAL A 393 -7.99 21.95 8.45
N CYS A 394 -7.42 23.09 8.01
CA CYS A 394 -8.18 24.24 7.57
C CYS A 394 -8.93 23.97 6.26
N VAL A 395 -8.29 23.30 5.30
CA VAL A 395 -8.92 22.91 4.03
C VAL A 395 -10.07 21.93 4.29
N ARG A 396 -9.85 20.88 5.08
CA ARG A 396 -10.89 19.90 5.42
C ARG A 396 -12.02 20.52 6.27
N GLY A 397 -11.70 21.45 7.17
CA GLY A 397 -12.68 22.22 7.94
C GLY A 397 -13.54 23.16 7.09
N SER A 398 -13.15 23.42 5.83
CA SER A 398 -13.95 24.20 4.88
C SER A 398 -14.96 23.36 4.10
N ILE A 399 -15.01 22.04 4.31
CA ILE A 399 -15.92 21.14 3.61
C ILE A 399 -17.31 21.21 4.25
N ASP A 400 -18.30 21.59 3.46
CA ASP A 400 -19.71 21.51 3.83
C ASP A 400 -20.22 20.08 3.68
N GLY A 401 -20.16 19.27 4.71
CA GLY A 401 -20.36 17.81 4.65
C GLY A 401 -21.69 17.33 4.02
N MET A 402 -22.69 18.20 3.91
CA MET A 402 -23.99 17.87 3.31
C MET A 402 -24.17 18.50 1.91
N ARG A 403 -23.31 19.44 1.49
CA ARG A 403 -23.43 20.13 0.22
C ARG A 403 -22.71 19.36 -0.89
N LYS A 404 -23.44 18.97 -1.90
CA LYS A 404 -22.86 18.34 -3.11
C LYS A 404 -22.35 19.40 -4.10
N ALA A 405 -21.41 19.02 -4.93
CA ALA A 405 -21.02 19.81 -6.09
C ALA A 405 -22.21 20.02 -7.03
N GLY A 406 -22.27 21.18 -7.66
CA GLY A 406 -23.35 21.58 -8.53
C GLY A 406 -24.06 22.86 -8.08
N ARG A 407 -25.20 23.16 -8.70
CA ARG A 407 -25.92 24.41 -8.49
C ARG A 407 -26.29 24.64 -7.03
N LEU A 408 -26.05 25.86 -6.52
CA LEU A 408 -26.50 26.26 -5.18
C LEU A 408 -28.04 26.35 -5.14
N VAL A 409 -28.66 25.63 -4.20
CA VAL A 409 -30.10 25.59 -4.02
C VAL A 409 -30.46 26.10 -2.62
N PRO A 410 -31.02 27.31 -2.50
CA PRO A 410 -31.37 27.87 -1.20
C PRO A 410 -32.25 26.93 -0.37
N GLY A 411 -31.95 26.82 0.93
CA GLY A 411 -32.72 25.98 1.85
C GLY A 411 -32.38 24.49 1.84
N TYR A 412 -31.51 24.01 0.96
CA TYR A 412 -30.99 22.65 1.04
C TYR A 412 -29.87 22.54 2.09
N PRO A 413 -29.68 21.36 2.72
CA PRO A 413 -28.64 21.16 3.71
C PRO A 413 -27.25 21.51 3.16
N GLY A 414 -26.48 22.31 3.91
CA GLY A 414 -25.14 22.77 3.51
C GLY A 414 -25.12 23.90 2.48
N HIS A 415 -26.27 24.29 1.92
CA HIS A 415 -26.36 25.43 0.98
C HIS A 415 -26.65 26.74 1.71
N PRO A 416 -26.28 27.91 1.14
CA PRO A 416 -26.68 29.22 1.65
C PRO A 416 -28.19 29.34 1.70
N ARG A 417 -28.69 30.09 2.69
CA ARG A 417 -30.16 30.33 2.85
C ARG A 417 -30.74 31.18 1.72
N ASP A 418 -29.94 32.10 1.20
CA ASP A 418 -30.26 32.96 0.07
C ASP A 418 -29.05 33.13 -0.84
N VAL A 419 -29.26 33.15 -2.15
CA VAL A 419 -28.23 33.34 -3.18
C VAL A 419 -28.46 34.58 -4.05
N ASN A 420 -29.48 35.41 -3.73
CA ASN A 420 -29.80 36.58 -4.53
C ASN A 420 -28.70 37.65 -4.56
N GLY A 421 -27.84 37.68 -3.53
CA GLY A 421 -26.68 38.58 -3.45
C GLY A 421 -25.39 37.99 -4.02
N PHE A 422 -25.44 36.80 -4.64
CA PHE A 422 -24.24 36.09 -5.07
C PHE A 422 -23.85 36.48 -6.50
N SER A 423 -22.54 36.49 -6.75
CA SER A 423 -21.96 36.54 -8.10
C SER A 423 -21.33 35.18 -8.40
N PHE A 424 -21.69 34.58 -9.53
CA PHE A 424 -21.09 33.33 -9.99
C PHE A 424 -19.97 33.67 -11.00
N ILE A 425 -18.83 33.05 -10.82
CA ILE A 425 -17.63 33.26 -11.64
C ILE A 425 -17.06 31.90 -12.01
N CYS A 426 -16.71 31.74 -13.30
CA CYS A 426 -16.04 30.53 -13.77
C CYS A 426 -14.60 30.84 -14.15
N GLY A 427 -13.67 30.01 -13.69
CA GLY A 427 -12.26 30.04 -14.06
C GLY A 427 -11.92 28.85 -14.95
N LEU A 428 -11.05 29.06 -15.93
CA LEU A 428 -10.58 28.02 -16.85
C LEU A 428 -9.07 28.14 -17.04
N ASP A 429 -8.36 27.07 -16.76
CA ASP A 429 -6.96 26.87 -17.16
C ASP A 429 -6.94 25.82 -18.29
N PRO A 430 -6.92 26.27 -19.55
CA PRO A 430 -6.99 25.37 -20.68
C PRO A 430 -5.60 24.82 -21.03
N ALA A 431 -5.50 23.52 -21.27
CA ALA A 431 -4.30 22.87 -21.80
C ALA A 431 -4.65 21.97 -22.97
N MET A 432 -3.88 22.03 -24.05
CA MET A 432 -4.01 21.14 -25.22
C MET A 432 -3.18 19.86 -25.04
N VAL A 433 -2.09 19.96 -24.29
CA VAL A 433 -1.22 18.84 -23.91
C VAL A 433 -1.16 18.85 -22.39
N GLY A 434 -1.82 17.89 -21.76
CA GLY A 434 -1.98 17.83 -20.30
C GLY A 434 -3.44 17.97 -19.88
N ASP A 435 -3.65 18.49 -18.70
CA ASP A 435 -4.97 18.61 -18.08
C ASP A 435 -5.54 20.02 -18.23
N THR A 436 -6.77 20.13 -18.70
CA THR A 436 -7.58 21.34 -18.59
C THR A 436 -8.36 21.30 -17.29
N ALA A 437 -8.32 22.36 -16.50
CA ALA A 437 -9.10 22.49 -15.29
C ALA A 437 -10.09 23.65 -15.41
N ALA A 438 -11.30 23.45 -14.89
CA ALA A 438 -12.27 24.52 -14.72
C ALA A 438 -12.89 24.46 -13.33
N ILE A 439 -13.20 25.65 -12.79
CA ILE A 439 -13.83 25.83 -11.50
C ILE A 439 -14.95 26.85 -11.60
N CYS A 440 -16.08 26.57 -10.99
CA CYS A 440 -17.15 27.53 -10.77
C CYS A 440 -17.25 27.85 -9.29
N TYR A 441 -17.25 29.11 -8.93
CA TYR A 441 -17.49 29.55 -7.55
C TYR A 441 -18.49 30.69 -7.47
N ALA A 442 -19.19 30.75 -6.34
CA ALA A 442 -20.15 31.77 -6.02
C ALA A 442 -19.61 32.65 -4.89
N VAL A 443 -19.67 33.96 -5.04
CA VAL A 443 -19.24 34.93 -4.02
C VAL A 443 -20.48 35.60 -3.44
N ASP A 444 -20.67 35.46 -2.14
CA ASP A 444 -21.62 36.25 -1.39
C ASP A 444 -21.05 37.67 -1.21
N ARG A 445 -21.69 38.65 -1.83
CA ARG A 445 -21.25 40.06 -1.78
C ARG A 445 -21.36 40.71 -0.41
N ALA A 446 -22.22 40.18 0.45
CA ALA A 446 -22.45 40.74 1.79
C ALA A 446 -21.40 40.24 2.79
N THR A 447 -21.08 38.94 2.75
CA THR A 447 -20.18 38.30 3.72
C THR A 447 -18.79 38.03 3.16
N HIS A 448 -18.57 38.20 1.87
CA HIS A 448 -17.37 37.83 1.13
C HIS A 448 -17.02 36.34 1.18
N LYS A 449 -17.94 35.49 1.62
CA LYS A 449 -17.79 34.04 1.57
C LYS A 449 -17.84 33.54 0.13
N ARG A 450 -16.98 32.58 -0.17
CA ARG A 450 -16.83 31.96 -1.48
C ARG A 450 -17.23 30.50 -1.41
N TYR A 451 -18.16 30.08 -2.22
CA TYR A 451 -18.61 28.71 -2.31
C TYR A 451 -18.11 28.10 -3.60
N ILE A 452 -17.26 27.09 -3.51
CA ILE A 452 -16.91 26.28 -4.69
C ILE A 452 -18.17 25.53 -5.10
N VAL A 453 -18.67 25.86 -6.27
CA VAL A 453 -19.93 25.31 -6.84
C VAL A 453 -19.62 23.98 -7.52
N ASP A 454 -18.61 23.98 -8.39
CA ASP A 454 -18.18 22.81 -9.13
C ASP A 454 -16.72 22.94 -9.55
N ALA A 455 -16.07 21.79 -9.79
CA ALA A 455 -14.74 21.72 -10.37
C ALA A 455 -14.67 20.53 -11.33
N ILE A 456 -13.92 20.65 -12.42
CA ILE A 456 -13.68 19.59 -13.37
C ILE A 456 -12.23 19.61 -13.84
N LYS A 457 -11.68 18.42 -14.02
CA LYS A 457 -10.39 18.17 -14.65
C LYS A 457 -10.60 17.26 -15.86
N ILE A 458 -10.09 17.66 -17.02
CA ILE A 458 -10.21 16.89 -18.26
C ILE A 458 -8.81 16.68 -18.83
N THR A 459 -8.38 15.43 -18.93
CA THR A 459 -7.08 15.09 -19.49
C THR A 459 -7.10 15.10 -21.01
N ARG A 460 -6.19 15.87 -21.62
CA ARG A 460 -6.02 16.02 -23.07
C ARG A 460 -7.33 16.31 -23.82
N PRO A 461 -8.08 17.36 -23.46
CA PRO A 461 -9.34 17.66 -24.12
C PRO A 461 -9.13 18.15 -25.54
N THR A 462 -10.14 17.94 -26.40
CA THR A 462 -10.18 18.60 -27.70
C THR A 462 -10.67 20.04 -27.55
N PRO A 463 -10.34 20.95 -28.49
CA PRO A 463 -10.90 22.32 -28.49
C PRO A 463 -12.42 22.34 -28.44
N ALA A 464 -13.08 21.39 -29.12
CA ALA A 464 -14.53 21.27 -29.11
C ALA A 464 -15.06 20.89 -27.72
N ALA A 465 -14.38 20.01 -26.97
CA ALA A 465 -14.77 19.66 -25.62
C ALA A 465 -14.66 20.85 -24.65
N ILE A 466 -13.61 21.64 -24.76
CA ILE A 466 -13.44 22.87 -23.96
C ILE A 466 -14.55 23.88 -24.30
N ARG A 467 -14.85 24.08 -25.58
CA ARG A 467 -15.97 24.96 -26.01
C ARG A 467 -17.30 24.48 -25.44
N GLN A 468 -17.58 23.16 -25.50
CA GLN A 468 -18.79 22.59 -24.98
C GLN A 468 -18.90 22.80 -23.47
N LEU A 469 -17.83 22.58 -22.71
CA LEU A 469 -17.76 22.84 -21.29
C LEU A 469 -18.15 24.29 -20.95
N ILE A 470 -17.59 25.26 -21.68
CA ILE A 470 -17.92 26.68 -21.48
C ILE A 470 -19.43 26.93 -21.72
N PHE A 471 -20.02 26.35 -22.77
CA PHE A 471 -21.44 26.51 -23.06
C PHE A 471 -22.34 25.86 -22.03
N ASP A 472 -22.02 24.63 -21.61
CA ASP A 472 -22.77 23.89 -20.62
C ASP A 472 -22.75 24.59 -19.26
N TRP A 473 -21.58 24.98 -18.80
CA TRP A 473 -21.45 25.68 -17.52
C TRP A 473 -22.04 27.10 -17.54
N THR A 474 -21.95 27.78 -18.66
CA THR A 474 -22.63 29.09 -18.83
C THR A 474 -24.15 28.93 -18.73
N THR A 475 -24.69 27.87 -19.28
CA THR A 475 -26.12 27.56 -19.19
C THR A 475 -26.53 27.11 -17.78
N LEU A 476 -25.72 26.27 -17.16
CA LEU A 476 -26.03 25.65 -15.88
C LEU A 476 -25.87 26.62 -14.70
N TYR A 477 -24.76 27.38 -14.67
CA TYR A 477 -24.40 28.21 -13.52
C TYR A 477 -24.69 29.71 -13.75
N THR A 478 -24.95 30.12 -14.98
CA THR A 478 -25.19 31.54 -15.37
C THR A 478 -24.16 32.51 -14.75
N PRO A 479 -22.86 32.30 -14.99
CA PRO A 479 -21.81 33.12 -14.39
C PRO A 479 -21.89 34.55 -14.91
N SER A 480 -21.46 35.53 -14.11
CA SER A 480 -21.29 36.91 -14.53
C SER A 480 -20.06 37.08 -15.45
N GLU A 481 -19.05 36.22 -15.24
CA GLU A 481 -17.83 36.25 -16.04
C GLU A 481 -17.15 34.89 -16.10
N TRP A 482 -16.41 34.69 -17.20
CA TRP A 482 -15.38 33.67 -17.35
C TRP A 482 -14.00 34.29 -17.29
N ILE A 483 -13.11 33.76 -16.46
CA ILE A 483 -11.70 34.14 -16.39
C ILE A 483 -10.91 33.00 -17.01
N VAL A 484 -10.23 33.24 -18.12
CA VAL A 484 -9.45 32.25 -18.86
C VAL A 484 -7.97 32.56 -18.73
N GLU A 485 -7.18 31.60 -18.27
CA GLU A 485 -5.72 31.73 -18.22
C GLU A 485 -5.16 31.81 -19.64
N LYS A 486 -4.38 32.85 -19.89
CA LYS A 486 -3.77 33.09 -21.20
C LYS A 486 -2.29 32.74 -21.18
N ASN A 487 -1.95 31.60 -21.73
CA ASN A 487 -0.59 31.27 -22.15
C ASN A 487 -0.46 31.46 -23.68
N ALA A 488 0.75 31.61 -24.21
CA ALA A 488 1.00 31.95 -25.61
C ALA A 488 0.28 31.07 -26.66
N PHE A 489 -0.13 29.86 -26.29
CA PHE A 489 -0.78 28.89 -27.19
C PHE A 489 -2.33 28.88 -27.11
N GLN A 490 -2.94 29.58 -26.17
CA GLN A 490 -4.37 29.45 -25.82
C GLN A 490 -5.22 30.66 -26.27
N SER A 491 -4.61 31.60 -27.01
CA SER A 491 -5.32 32.75 -27.57
C SER A 491 -6.51 32.40 -28.48
N PHE A 492 -6.57 31.15 -28.98
CA PHE A 492 -7.68 30.72 -29.85
C PHE A 492 -9.03 30.69 -29.12
N LEU A 493 -9.09 30.34 -27.81
CA LEU A 493 -10.35 30.29 -27.05
C LEU A 493 -10.97 31.67 -26.87
N THR A 494 -10.13 32.67 -26.57
CA THR A 494 -10.60 34.05 -26.38
C THR A 494 -10.87 34.76 -27.70
N GLN A 495 -10.31 34.25 -28.82
CA GLN A 495 -10.57 34.72 -30.18
C GLN A 495 -11.69 33.97 -30.90
N ASP A 496 -12.16 32.84 -30.33
CA ASP A 496 -13.26 32.07 -30.91
C ASP A 496 -14.55 32.89 -30.92
N GLU A 497 -15.00 33.22 -32.13
CA GLU A 497 -16.16 34.09 -32.32
C GLU A 497 -17.46 33.42 -31.79
N GLY A 498 -17.57 32.11 -31.88
CA GLY A 498 -18.71 31.36 -31.35
C GLY A 498 -18.82 31.42 -29.82
N ILE A 499 -17.68 31.32 -29.12
CA ILE A 499 -17.63 31.52 -27.67
C ILE A 499 -18.01 32.95 -27.31
N ARG A 500 -17.39 33.92 -27.96
CA ARG A 500 -17.65 35.36 -27.69
C ARG A 500 -19.12 35.73 -27.92
N GLN A 501 -19.71 35.32 -29.02
CA GLN A 501 -21.12 35.58 -29.33
C GLN A 501 -22.06 34.91 -28.33
N ASN A 502 -21.79 33.66 -27.97
CA ASN A 502 -22.60 32.92 -26.99
C ASN A 502 -22.57 33.62 -25.62
N LEU A 503 -21.39 33.98 -25.14
CA LEU A 503 -21.24 34.65 -23.85
C LEU A 503 -21.85 36.06 -23.88
N ALA A 504 -21.58 36.85 -24.92
CA ALA A 504 -22.13 38.19 -25.09
C ALA A 504 -23.66 38.19 -25.14
N SER A 505 -24.27 37.23 -25.86
CA SER A 505 -25.73 37.12 -25.95
C SER A 505 -26.40 36.84 -24.59
N ARG A 506 -25.64 36.35 -23.61
CA ARG A 506 -26.08 36.05 -22.25
C ARG A 506 -25.61 37.09 -21.22
N GLY A 507 -24.93 38.16 -21.66
CA GLY A 507 -24.39 39.16 -20.78
C GLY A 507 -23.21 38.71 -19.91
N VAL A 508 -22.52 37.63 -20.31
CA VAL A 508 -21.38 37.07 -19.60
C VAL A 508 -20.08 37.66 -20.12
N LEU A 509 -19.27 38.18 -19.21
CA LEU A 509 -17.96 38.75 -19.57
C LEU A 509 -16.93 37.63 -19.75
N LEU A 510 -16.07 37.78 -20.78
CA LEU A 510 -14.89 36.95 -20.99
C LEU A 510 -13.65 37.77 -20.68
N ARG A 511 -12.90 37.37 -19.64
CA ARG A 511 -11.64 38.01 -19.25
C ARG A 511 -10.47 37.10 -19.46
N GLU A 512 -9.41 37.65 -20.01
CA GLU A 512 -8.11 36.98 -20.07
C GLU A 512 -7.31 37.31 -18.81
N HIS A 513 -6.69 36.29 -18.24
CA HIS A 513 -5.76 36.42 -17.12
C HIS A 513 -4.38 35.94 -17.53
N HIS A 514 -3.39 36.79 -17.40
CA HIS A 514 -2.00 36.44 -17.66
C HIS A 514 -1.35 35.96 -16.36
N THR A 515 -0.97 34.68 -16.33
CA THR A 515 -0.24 34.09 -15.23
C THR A 515 1.25 34.18 -15.52
N GLY A 516 1.95 35.06 -14.82
CA GLY A 516 3.40 35.20 -14.86
C GLY A 516 4.04 34.63 -13.58
N THR A 517 5.23 35.14 -13.23
CA THR A 517 5.91 34.87 -11.96
C THR A 517 5.08 35.18 -10.73
N ASN A 518 4.03 35.97 -10.85
CA ASN A 518 3.07 36.31 -9.80
C ASN A 518 2.28 35.09 -9.26
N LYS A 519 2.23 33.99 -10.00
CA LYS A 519 1.58 32.74 -9.52
C LYS A 519 2.17 32.26 -8.18
N TRP A 520 3.45 32.53 -7.99
CA TRP A 520 4.25 32.12 -6.84
C TRP A 520 4.38 33.19 -5.76
N ASP A 521 3.83 34.39 -5.98
CA ASP A 521 3.87 35.48 -5.02
C ASP A 521 3.03 35.13 -3.78
N SER A 522 3.63 35.22 -2.60
CA SER A 522 2.99 34.91 -1.33
C SER A 522 1.84 35.88 -0.97
N GLY A 523 1.86 37.09 -1.51
CA GLY A 523 0.84 38.12 -1.26
C GLY A 523 -0.33 38.12 -2.23
N PHE A 524 -0.09 37.72 -3.50
CA PHE A 524 -1.06 37.85 -4.60
C PHE A 524 -1.27 36.54 -5.39
N GLY A 525 -0.38 35.55 -5.26
CA GLY A 525 -0.44 34.29 -5.97
C GLY A 525 -1.37 33.25 -5.33
N VAL A 526 -1.20 32.01 -5.78
CA VAL A 526 -1.97 30.86 -5.28
C VAL A 526 -1.82 30.70 -3.75
N ALA A 527 -0.64 30.98 -3.23
CA ALA A 527 -0.34 30.94 -1.80
C ALA A 527 -1.24 31.85 -0.94
N SER A 528 -1.57 33.02 -1.45
CA SER A 528 -2.39 34.00 -0.70
C SER A 528 -3.80 33.50 -0.39
N MET A 529 -4.33 32.56 -1.19
CA MET A 529 -5.66 31.99 -0.96
C MET A 529 -5.71 31.09 0.28
N SER A 530 -4.55 30.63 0.81
CA SER A 530 -4.49 29.79 2.01
C SER A 530 -5.16 30.44 3.22
N THR A 531 -5.07 31.78 3.34
CA THR A 531 -5.68 32.56 4.41
C THR A 531 -7.21 32.54 4.38
N LEU A 532 -7.83 32.17 3.26
CA LEU A 532 -9.27 32.07 3.10
C LEU A 532 -9.83 30.78 3.71
N PHE A 533 -8.99 29.77 3.96
CA PHE A 533 -9.36 28.50 4.59
C PHE A 533 -9.34 28.55 6.13
N GLY A 534 -9.22 29.75 6.72
CA GLY A 534 -9.12 29.93 8.15
C GLY A 534 -7.68 29.81 8.66
N THR A 535 -7.52 29.99 9.97
CA THR A 535 -6.23 29.85 10.65
C THR A 535 -6.37 28.93 11.85
N LYS A 536 -5.36 28.10 12.12
CA LYS A 536 -5.30 27.29 13.35
C LYS A 536 -5.17 28.15 14.59
N GLN A 537 -5.83 27.75 15.69
CA GLN A 537 -5.47 28.18 17.04
C GLN A 537 -4.25 27.41 17.53
N PHE A 538 -3.58 27.93 18.56
CA PHE A 538 -2.47 27.27 19.25
C PHE A 538 -2.88 25.92 19.88
N ASP A 539 -4.20 25.74 20.14
CA ASP A 539 -4.82 24.52 20.64
C ASP A 539 -5.32 23.57 19.53
N GLY A 540 -4.99 23.85 18.28
CA GLY A 540 -5.40 23.04 17.12
C GLY A 540 -6.82 23.32 16.60
N LYS A 541 -7.56 24.28 17.19
CA LYS A 541 -8.90 24.70 16.73
C LYS A 541 -8.79 25.86 15.73
N HIS A 542 -9.84 26.04 14.90
CA HIS A 542 -9.89 27.14 13.94
C HIS A 542 -10.14 28.50 14.62
N HIS A 543 -9.38 29.53 14.24
CA HIS A 543 -9.51 30.88 14.78
C HIS A 543 -10.51 31.77 14.05
N ARG A 544 -10.85 31.46 12.79
CA ARG A 544 -11.73 32.25 11.95
C ARG A 544 -12.73 31.36 11.24
N ASP A 545 -13.89 31.90 10.99
CA ASP A 545 -14.82 31.33 10.03
C ASP A 545 -14.11 31.20 8.68
N ASN A 546 -14.22 30.05 8.05
CA ASN A 546 -13.71 29.85 6.71
C ASN A 546 -14.42 30.79 5.74
N LEU A 547 -13.64 31.48 4.91
CA LEU A 547 -14.16 32.32 3.84
C LEU A 547 -14.35 31.54 2.52
N ILE A 548 -13.79 30.32 2.44
CA ILE A 548 -14.04 29.37 1.34
C ILE A 548 -14.81 28.18 1.90
N HIS A 549 -15.85 27.79 1.17
CA HIS A 549 -16.69 26.63 1.43
C HIS A 549 -16.58 25.66 0.27
N LEU A 550 -16.07 24.46 0.56
CA LEU A 550 -15.94 23.35 -0.39
C LEU A 550 -17.20 22.47 -0.35
N PRO A 551 -17.62 21.87 -1.48
CA PRO A 551 -18.65 20.82 -1.44
C PRO A 551 -18.10 19.56 -0.76
N SER A 552 -18.98 18.63 -0.38
CA SER A 552 -18.56 17.34 0.14
C SER A 552 -17.64 16.63 -0.86
N ASP A 553 -16.65 15.89 -0.36
CA ASP A 553 -15.61 15.20 -1.14
C ASP A 553 -16.10 13.92 -1.86
N GLN A 554 -17.41 13.81 -2.12
CA GLN A 554 -18.04 12.61 -2.70
C GLN A 554 -17.81 12.48 -4.22
N THR A 555 -17.50 13.56 -4.93
CA THR A 555 -17.19 13.53 -6.36
C THR A 555 -15.69 13.45 -6.59
N GLU A 556 -15.25 12.68 -7.60
CA GLU A 556 -13.81 12.50 -7.90
C GLU A 556 -13.09 13.82 -8.17
N ASN A 557 -13.71 14.73 -8.91
CA ASN A 557 -13.11 16.04 -9.22
C ASN A 557 -12.93 16.91 -7.96
N ILE A 558 -13.87 16.88 -7.03
CA ILE A 558 -13.76 17.63 -5.76
C ILE A 558 -12.72 16.99 -4.85
N LYS A 559 -12.65 15.66 -4.80
CA LYS A 559 -11.55 14.96 -4.10
C LYS A 559 -10.20 15.37 -4.65
N ALA A 560 -10.03 15.34 -5.97
CA ALA A 560 -8.80 15.74 -6.62
C ALA A 560 -8.43 17.22 -6.34
N LEU A 561 -9.42 18.12 -6.32
CA LEU A 561 -9.20 19.54 -5.94
C LEU A 561 -8.71 19.65 -4.49
N ILE A 562 -9.35 18.95 -3.55
CA ILE A 562 -8.97 18.97 -2.13
C ILE A 562 -7.56 18.40 -1.94
N GLU A 563 -7.25 17.28 -2.60
CA GLU A 563 -5.91 16.68 -2.56
C GLU A 563 -4.85 17.62 -3.13
N GLN A 564 -5.12 18.26 -4.27
CA GLN A 564 -4.21 19.25 -4.85
C GLN A 564 -3.98 20.45 -3.92
N LEU A 565 -5.02 20.97 -3.27
CA LEU A 565 -4.86 22.06 -2.28
C LEU A 565 -3.94 21.62 -1.12
N ILE A 566 -4.17 20.43 -0.56
CA ILE A 566 -3.41 19.91 0.58
C ILE A 566 -1.95 19.61 0.21
N THR A 567 -1.69 19.21 -1.04
CA THR A 567 -0.35 18.82 -1.51
C THR A 567 0.39 19.93 -2.25
N TRP A 568 -0.26 21.06 -2.48
CA TRP A 568 0.34 22.14 -3.27
C TRP A 568 1.51 22.81 -2.54
N SER A 569 2.63 22.92 -3.23
CA SER A 569 3.81 23.67 -2.79
C SER A 569 4.32 24.57 -3.93
N PRO A 570 4.89 25.72 -3.63
CA PRO A 570 5.53 26.58 -4.63
C PRO A 570 6.90 25.99 -5.02
N THR A 571 6.95 25.14 -6.03
CA THR A 571 8.22 24.64 -6.62
C THR A 571 8.36 25.08 -8.05
#